data_153fb19682415020fd84c6a169675652
#
_entry.id   153fb19682415020fd84c6a169675652
#
_cell.length_a   1.000
_cell.length_b   1.000
_cell.length_c   1.000
_cell.angle_alpha   90.00
_cell.angle_beta   90.00
_cell.angle_gamma   90.00
#
_symmetry.space_group_name_H-M   'P 1'
#
loop_
_entity.id
_entity.type
_entity.pdbx_description
1 polymer ?
#
loop_
_entity_poly.entity_id
_entity_poly.type
_entity_poly.pdbx_seq_one_letter_code
_entity_poly.pdbx_strand_id
1 'polypeptide(L)'
;MSQIFKCIIGNFKINDAFAAVDLLDDESILSVSCVQKYKSWVVEILSSKKFETREIHKMLSQFEFSVMKNEPLAEENWLEKCFANFKPINVGGFHIYGPHLRDTSHPSDKMPIEIAAATAFGTGEHATTNRCLIACETYFDPEQHRKVLDIGCGSCILSIALARLGARNIVACDNDPEAVRVSKENVVINKVASRVKVFQNKACEFSENKYDFVVANILAEPLISMSEHIAKSLAAGGILVLSGFTSDDDSVEKNFTSLGLKIKYKYDYDGWTTLVLE
;
A
#
# COMPACT_ATOMS: atom_id res chain seq x y z
N MET A 1 4.73 -17.50 -17.64
CA MET A 1 3.47 -16.97 -17.05
C MET A 1 2.35 -17.42 -17.95
N SER A 2 1.18 -17.79 -17.42
CA SER A 2 0.02 -18.16 -18.25
C SER A 2 -0.56 -16.90 -18.90
N GLN A 3 -0.90 -16.99 -20.18
CA GLN A 3 -1.54 -15.91 -20.94
C GLN A 3 -2.84 -15.49 -20.28
N ILE A 4 -3.02 -14.20 -20.02
CA ILE A 4 -4.26 -13.63 -19.53
C ILE A 4 -5.05 -13.07 -20.72
N PHE A 5 -6.37 -13.19 -20.67
CA PHE A 5 -7.28 -12.67 -21.68
C PHE A 5 -8.18 -11.61 -21.07
N LYS A 6 -8.47 -10.57 -21.85
CA LYS A 6 -9.42 -9.52 -21.49
C LYS A 6 -10.63 -9.60 -22.41
N CYS A 7 -11.81 -9.79 -21.82
CA CYS A 7 -13.07 -9.69 -22.52
C CYS A 7 -13.85 -8.47 -22.02
N ILE A 8 -14.38 -7.67 -22.94
CA ILE A 8 -15.23 -6.51 -22.65
C ILE A 8 -16.57 -6.75 -23.30
N ILE A 9 -17.61 -6.78 -22.50
CA ILE A 9 -19.00 -6.89 -22.93
C ILE A 9 -19.74 -5.60 -22.57
N GLY A 10 -20.53 -5.10 -23.48
CA GLY A 10 -21.14 -3.77 -23.35
C GLY A 10 -22.63 -3.74 -23.67
N ASN A 11 -23.19 -2.53 -23.61
CA ASN A 11 -24.58 -2.19 -23.83
C ASN A 11 -25.53 -2.57 -22.67
N PHE A 12 -24.99 -2.73 -21.46
CA PHE A 12 -25.81 -2.99 -20.28
C PHE A 12 -26.49 -1.70 -19.75
N LYS A 13 -27.69 -1.90 -19.19
CA LYS A 13 -28.24 -0.96 -18.20
C LYS A 13 -27.52 -1.17 -16.86
N ILE A 14 -27.57 -0.18 -15.95
CA ILE A 14 -26.83 -0.26 -14.69
C ILE A 14 -27.12 -1.52 -13.88
N ASN A 15 -28.38 -1.87 -13.67
CA ASN A 15 -28.78 -3.02 -12.86
C ASN A 15 -28.37 -4.34 -13.53
N ASP A 16 -28.46 -4.41 -14.87
CA ASP A 16 -28.08 -5.58 -15.65
C ASP A 16 -26.57 -5.80 -15.62
N ALA A 17 -25.76 -4.73 -15.61
CA ALA A 17 -24.31 -4.83 -15.50
C ALA A 17 -23.86 -5.43 -14.15
N PHE A 18 -24.45 -5.00 -13.05
CA PHE A 18 -24.15 -5.56 -11.72
C PHE A 18 -24.63 -7.01 -11.62
N ALA A 19 -25.84 -7.31 -12.06
CA ALA A 19 -26.34 -8.69 -12.08
C ALA A 19 -25.53 -9.62 -12.99
N ALA A 20 -24.98 -9.11 -14.09
CA ALA A 20 -24.09 -9.87 -14.97
C ALA A 20 -22.76 -10.20 -14.29
N VAL A 21 -22.21 -9.30 -13.45
CA VAL A 21 -21.00 -9.56 -12.66
C VAL A 21 -21.21 -10.74 -11.71
N ASP A 22 -22.35 -10.79 -11.03
CA ASP A 22 -22.67 -11.84 -10.05
C ASP A 22 -22.87 -13.23 -10.70
N LEU A 23 -23.19 -13.28 -11.99
CA LEU A 23 -23.40 -14.52 -12.72
C LEU A 23 -22.14 -15.07 -13.43
N LEU A 24 -21.09 -14.26 -13.52
CA LEU A 24 -19.83 -14.67 -14.15
C LEU A 24 -18.99 -15.45 -13.14
N ASP A 25 -19.34 -16.71 -12.97
CA ASP A 25 -18.68 -17.67 -12.07
C ASP A 25 -18.06 -18.82 -12.90
N ASP A 26 -16.75 -18.72 -13.15
CA ASP A 26 -15.94 -19.77 -13.82
C ASP A 26 -14.53 -19.74 -13.21
N GLU A 27 -13.97 -20.90 -12.88
CA GLU A 27 -12.65 -21.03 -12.22
C GLU A 27 -11.50 -20.34 -12.98
N SER A 28 -11.66 -20.12 -14.29
CA SER A 28 -10.69 -19.40 -15.10
C SER A 28 -10.80 -17.87 -14.99
N ILE A 29 -11.86 -17.34 -14.41
CA ILE A 29 -12.07 -15.92 -14.23
C ILE A 29 -11.21 -15.41 -13.05
N LEU A 30 -10.34 -14.48 -13.33
CA LEU A 30 -9.42 -13.87 -12.36
C LEU A 30 -10.00 -12.60 -11.74
N SER A 31 -10.80 -11.86 -12.53
CA SER A 31 -11.45 -10.62 -12.07
C SER A 31 -12.61 -10.28 -12.98
N VAL A 32 -13.67 -9.75 -12.38
CA VAL A 32 -14.81 -9.14 -13.10
C VAL A 32 -15.04 -7.76 -12.51
N SER A 33 -15.25 -6.77 -13.37
CA SER A 33 -15.60 -5.42 -12.94
C SER A 33 -16.62 -4.80 -13.90
N CYS A 34 -17.45 -3.88 -13.41
CA CYS A 34 -18.33 -3.08 -14.25
C CYS A 34 -17.96 -1.60 -14.17
N VAL A 35 -17.95 -0.95 -15.33
CA VAL A 35 -17.54 0.46 -15.47
C VAL A 35 -18.51 1.19 -16.38
N GLN A 36 -18.91 2.39 -16.01
CA GLN A 36 -19.69 3.25 -16.88
C GLN A 36 -18.81 3.83 -17.98
N LYS A 37 -19.17 3.58 -19.24
CA LYS A 37 -18.54 4.21 -20.41
C LYS A 37 -19.59 4.96 -21.21
N TYR A 38 -19.49 6.30 -21.24
CA TYR A 38 -20.49 7.19 -21.86
C TYR A 38 -21.89 7.00 -21.24
N LYS A 39 -22.87 6.51 -22.03
CA LYS A 39 -24.27 6.31 -21.63
C LYS A 39 -24.63 4.86 -21.31
N SER A 40 -23.68 3.92 -21.43
CA SER A 40 -23.88 2.50 -21.16
C SER A 40 -22.87 1.97 -20.15
N TRP A 41 -23.19 0.81 -19.59
CA TRP A 41 -22.29 0.07 -18.72
C TRP A 41 -21.61 -1.04 -19.49
N VAL A 42 -20.36 -1.27 -19.17
CA VAL A 42 -19.58 -2.40 -19.71
C VAL A 42 -19.10 -3.26 -18.55
N VAL A 43 -19.05 -4.57 -18.80
CA VAL A 43 -18.43 -5.54 -17.88
C VAL A 43 -17.11 -5.96 -18.49
N GLU A 44 -16.04 -5.83 -17.72
CA GLU A 44 -14.70 -6.26 -18.09
C GLU A 44 -14.34 -7.54 -17.32
N ILE A 45 -13.95 -8.58 -18.05
CA ILE A 45 -13.58 -9.89 -17.52
C ILE A 45 -12.11 -10.11 -17.82
N LEU A 46 -11.31 -10.42 -16.78
CA LEU A 46 -9.96 -10.95 -16.94
C LEU A 46 -9.99 -12.44 -16.63
N SER A 47 -9.38 -13.26 -17.46
CA SER A 47 -9.41 -14.72 -17.33
C SER A 47 -8.10 -15.37 -17.76
N SER A 48 -7.83 -16.55 -17.22
CA SER A 48 -6.67 -17.39 -17.58
C SER A 48 -6.87 -18.20 -18.87
N LYS A 49 -8.09 -18.21 -19.41
CA LYS A 49 -8.42 -18.78 -20.73
C LYS A 49 -9.21 -17.78 -21.58
N LYS A 50 -9.13 -17.91 -22.90
CA LYS A 50 -9.98 -17.17 -23.83
C LYS A 50 -11.37 -17.80 -23.87
N PHE A 51 -12.40 -17.03 -23.49
CA PHE A 51 -13.79 -17.48 -23.65
C PHE A 51 -14.22 -17.40 -25.10
N GLU A 52 -14.93 -18.43 -25.58
CA GLU A 52 -15.67 -18.33 -26.82
C GLU A 52 -16.90 -17.43 -26.62
N THR A 53 -17.27 -16.66 -27.66
CA THR A 53 -18.44 -15.75 -27.57
C THR A 53 -19.71 -16.49 -27.14
N ARG A 54 -19.89 -17.76 -27.61
CA ARG A 54 -21.01 -18.63 -27.22
C ARG A 54 -21.02 -18.99 -25.73
N GLU A 55 -19.86 -19.12 -25.09
CA GLU A 55 -19.77 -19.42 -23.65
C GLU A 55 -20.26 -18.23 -22.85
N ILE A 56 -19.85 -17.01 -23.23
CA ILE A 56 -20.31 -15.76 -22.60
C ILE A 56 -21.83 -15.61 -22.79
N HIS A 57 -22.37 -15.86 -24.00
CA HIS A 57 -23.80 -15.81 -24.24
C HIS A 57 -24.56 -16.84 -23.42
N LYS A 58 -23.97 -18.01 -23.15
CA LYS A 58 -24.59 -19.03 -22.31
C LYS A 58 -24.64 -18.60 -20.83
N MET A 59 -23.56 -18.04 -20.31
CA MET A 59 -23.50 -17.56 -18.93
C MET A 59 -24.47 -16.39 -18.69
N LEU A 60 -24.60 -15.51 -19.67
CA LEU A 60 -25.37 -14.27 -19.56
C LEU A 60 -26.64 -14.27 -20.44
N SER A 61 -27.24 -15.46 -20.66
CA SER A 61 -28.34 -15.67 -21.60
C SER A 61 -29.61 -14.84 -21.31
N GLN A 62 -29.75 -14.32 -20.11
CA GLN A 62 -30.88 -13.48 -19.71
C GLN A 62 -30.71 -11.99 -20.02
N PHE A 63 -29.51 -11.57 -20.51
CA PHE A 63 -29.22 -10.18 -20.82
C PHE A 63 -29.01 -9.97 -22.32
N GLU A 64 -29.34 -8.77 -22.77
CA GLU A 64 -28.93 -8.28 -24.08
C GLU A 64 -27.61 -7.52 -23.95
N PHE A 65 -26.56 -7.98 -24.61
CA PHE A 65 -25.24 -7.38 -24.62
C PHE A 65 -24.51 -7.63 -25.95
N SER A 66 -23.39 -6.95 -26.14
CA SER A 66 -22.46 -7.21 -27.24
C SER A 66 -21.05 -7.45 -26.69
N VAL A 67 -20.36 -8.44 -27.27
CA VAL A 67 -18.92 -8.62 -27.00
C VAL A 67 -18.16 -7.58 -27.83
N MET A 68 -17.61 -6.59 -27.14
CA MET A 68 -16.89 -5.49 -27.77
C MET A 68 -15.40 -5.81 -27.98
N LYS A 69 -14.81 -6.64 -27.12
CA LYS A 69 -13.41 -7.02 -27.15
C LYS A 69 -13.23 -8.37 -26.50
N ASN A 70 -12.40 -9.21 -27.09
CA ASN A 70 -12.07 -10.54 -26.53
C ASN A 70 -10.70 -10.96 -27.08
N GLU A 71 -9.65 -10.51 -26.46
CA GLU A 71 -8.29 -10.65 -26.94
C GLU A 71 -7.33 -11.04 -25.81
N PRO A 72 -6.17 -11.60 -26.14
CA PRO A 72 -5.11 -11.72 -25.16
C PRO A 72 -4.85 -10.35 -24.56
N LEU A 73 -4.79 -10.29 -23.24
CA LEU A 73 -4.23 -9.11 -22.58
C LEU A 73 -2.78 -9.07 -23.02
N ALA A 74 -2.42 -8.04 -23.80
CA ALA A 74 -1.04 -7.84 -24.17
C ALA A 74 -0.23 -7.83 -22.85
N GLU A 75 0.97 -8.43 -22.85
CA GLU A 75 1.97 -8.20 -21.82
C GLU A 75 2.44 -6.74 -21.91
N GLU A 76 1.48 -5.83 -21.92
CA GLU A 76 1.76 -4.45 -21.68
C GLU A 76 2.16 -4.38 -20.22
N ASN A 77 3.34 -3.84 -20.03
CA ASN A 77 3.91 -3.62 -18.72
C ASN A 77 2.97 -2.67 -17.96
N TRP A 78 1.91 -3.23 -17.36
CA TRP A 78 0.94 -2.47 -16.55
C TRP A 78 1.67 -1.65 -15.49
N LEU A 79 2.81 -2.17 -15.05
CA LEU A 79 3.72 -1.50 -14.17
C LEU A 79 4.25 -0.22 -14.81
N GLU A 80 4.73 -0.27 -16.05
CA GLU A 80 5.19 0.94 -16.76
C GLU A 80 4.07 1.96 -17.00
N LYS A 81 2.85 1.51 -17.28
CA LYS A 81 1.70 2.42 -17.43
C LYS A 81 1.26 3.04 -16.10
N CYS A 82 1.26 2.28 -15.02
CA CYS A 82 1.04 2.81 -13.68
C CYS A 82 2.14 3.81 -13.32
N PHE A 83 3.39 3.50 -13.63
CA PHE A 83 4.52 4.40 -13.38
C PHE A 83 4.45 5.68 -14.23
N ALA A 84 4.12 5.57 -15.51
CA ALA A 84 4.03 6.74 -16.39
C ALA A 84 2.99 7.78 -15.93
N ASN A 85 2.00 7.36 -15.14
CA ASN A 85 0.98 8.22 -14.56
C ASN A 85 1.27 8.68 -13.12
N PHE A 86 2.29 8.10 -12.46
CA PHE A 86 2.66 8.50 -11.11
C PHE A 86 3.34 9.87 -11.14
N LYS A 87 2.63 10.89 -10.67
CA LYS A 87 3.18 12.24 -10.55
C LYS A 87 4.02 12.34 -9.28
N PRO A 88 5.20 12.98 -9.34
CA PRO A 88 6.00 13.16 -8.14
C PRO A 88 5.23 14.01 -7.13
N ILE A 89 5.36 13.64 -5.86
CA ILE A 89 4.71 14.34 -4.74
C ILE A 89 5.76 14.83 -3.75
N ASN A 90 5.47 15.98 -3.14
CA ASN A 90 6.27 16.53 -2.04
C ASN A 90 5.51 16.39 -0.73
N VAL A 91 6.14 15.78 0.27
CA VAL A 91 5.58 15.59 1.61
C VAL A 91 6.65 15.98 2.61
N GLY A 92 6.43 17.06 3.38
CA GLY A 92 7.47 17.58 4.27
C GLY A 92 8.77 17.83 3.50
N GLY A 93 9.88 17.36 4.03
CA GLY A 93 11.20 17.40 3.42
C GLY A 93 11.46 16.33 2.33
N PHE A 94 10.48 15.53 1.96
CA PHE A 94 10.66 14.43 1.00
C PHE A 94 10.11 14.78 -0.37
N HIS A 95 10.80 14.29 -1.42
CA HIS A 95 10.33 14.28 -2.82
C HIS A 95 10.21 12.84 -3.30
N ILE A 96 8.99 12.37 -3.51
CA ILE A 96 8.69 10.98 -3.83
C ILE A 96 8.36 10.90 -5.32
N TYR A 97 9.01 9.99 -6.04
CA TYR A 97 8.86 9.87 -7.50
C TYR A 97 9.01 8.41 -7.97
N GLY A 98 8.49 8.15 -9.15
CA GLY A 98 8.59 6.83 -9.79
C GLY A 98 9.86 6.67 -10.65
N PRO A 99 10.22 5.44 -11.03
CA PRO A 99 11.44 5.12 -11.79
C PRO A 99 11.59 5.87 -13.11
N HIS A 100 10.47 6.23 -13.76
CA HIS A 100 10.46 6.99 -15.03
C HIS A 100 11.01 8.41 -14.89
N LEU A 101 11.16 8.93 -13.67
CA LEU A 101 11.70 10.26 -13.38
C LEU A 101 13.11 10.22 -12.76
N ARG A 102 13.75 9.04 -12.67
CA ARG A 102 15.08 8.87 -12.04
C ARG A 102 16.14 9.82 -12.61
N ASP A 103 16.15 9.99 -13.92
CA ASP A 103 17.16 10.78 -14.63
C ASP A 103 16.74 12.25 -14.83
N THR A 104 15.66 12.68 -14.14
CA THR A 104 15.23 14.08 -14.16
C THR A 104 15.84 14.87 -13.00
N SER A 105 15.77 16.20 -13.08
CA SER A 105 16.19 17.05 -11.96
C SER A 105 15.16 16.99 -10.81
N HIS A 106 15.65 16.78 -9.59
CA HIS A 106 14.85 16.79 -8.38
C HIS A 106 15.04 18.07 -7.58
N PRO A 107 14.06 18.51 -6.77
CA PRO A 107 14.22 19.68 -5.90
C PRO A 107 15.42 19.52 -4.97
N SER A 108 16.32 20.51 -4.96
CA SER A 108 17.57 20.45 -4.16
C SER A 108 17.35 20.61 -2.66
N ASP A 109 16.19 21.14 -2.26
CA ASP A 109 15.76 21.35 -0.87
C ASP A 109 14.98 20.15 -0.31
N LYS A 110 14.82 19.07 -1.08
CA LYS A 110 14.08 17.88 -0.68
C LYS A 110 14.95 16.62 -0.73
N MET A 111 14.63 15.68 0.15
CA MET A 111 15.24 14.34 0.13
C MET A 111 14.53 13.46 -0.91
N PRO A 112 15.21 13.03 -1.97
CA PRO A 112 14.59 12.22 -3.01
C PRO A 112 14.38 10.78 -2.53
N ILE A 113 13.17 10.26 -2.78
CA ILE A 113 12.78 8.87 -2.52
C ILE A 113 12.18 8.30 -3.80
N GLU A 114 12.85 7.34 -4.39
CA GLU A 114 12.33 6.62 -5.55
C GLU A 114 11.53 5.40 -5.08
N ILE A 115 10.27 5.32 -5.50
CA ILE A 115 9.40 4.18 -5.21
C ILE A 115 8.98 3.51 -6.52
N ALA A 116 9.42 2.28 -6.68
CA ALA A 116 8.88 1.40 -7.70
C ALA A 116 7.49 0.93 -7.23
N ALA A 117 6.48 1.77 -7.50
CA ALA A 117 5.11 1.54 -7.08
C ALA A 117 4.45 0.58 -8.06
N ALA A 118 4.54 -0.71 -7.86
CA ALA A 118 3.86 -1.62 -8.76
C ALA A 118 2.65 -2.29 -8.14
N THR A 119 2.80 -2.83 -6.95
CA THR A 119 1.79 -3.73 -6.35
C THR A 119 1.67 -3.52 -4.85
N ALA A 120 2.67 -2.92 -4.20
CA ALA A 120 2.65 -2.68 -2.76
C ALA A 120 1.99 -1.34 -2.42
N PHE A 121 1.19 -1.33 -1.33
CA PHE A 121 0.66 -0.11 -0.72
C PHE A 121 1.79 0.83 -0.28
N GLY A 122 1.55 2.15 -0.30
CA GLY A 122 2.50 3.13 0.23
C GLY A 122 3.30 3.87 -0.85
N THR A 123 2.63 4.39 -1.89
CA THR A 123 3.25 5.30 -2.88
C THR A 123 3.48 6.71 -2.35
N GLY A 124 2.97 7.03 -1.15
CA GLY A 124 3.00 8.38 -0.59
C GLY A 124 1.78 9.25 -0.95
N GLU A 125 0.95 8.84 -1.92
CA GLU A 125 -0.26 9.59 -2.29
C GLU A 125 -1.37 9.47 -1.23
N HIS A 126 -1.45 8.33 -0.54
CA HIS A 126 -2.48 8.11 0.46
C HIS A 126 -2.27 9.00 1.69
N ALA A 127 -3.37 9.54 2.23
CA ALA A 127 -3.35 10.45 3.37
C ALA A 127 -2.58 9.90 4.58
N THR A 128 -2.72 8.62 4.89
CA THR A 128 -2.03 7.95 6.00
C THR A 128 -0.52 7.92 5.81
N THR A 129 -0.04 7.56 4.62
CA THR A 129 1.40 7.53 4.31
C THR A 129 2.00 8.93 4.38
N ASN A 130 1.27 9.92 3.85
CA ASN A 130 1.66 11.32 3.91
C ASN A 130 1.86 11.78 5.37
N ARG A 131 0.90 11.49 6.25
CA ARG A 131 0.96 11.89 7.66
C ARG A 131 2.01 11.13 8.45
N CYS A 132 2.23 9.85 8.16
CA CYS A 132 3.34 9.09 8.72
C CYS A 132 4.71 9.67 8.33
N LEU A 133 4.89 10.09 7.07
CA LEU A 133 6.13 10.76 6.63
C LEU A 133 6.39 12.06 7.39
N ILE A 134 5.35 12.90 7.57
CA ILE A 134 5.44 14.13 8.36
C ILE A 134 5.74 13.81 9.84
N ALA A 135 5.09 12.78 10.41
CA ALA A 135 5.36 12.37 11.78
C ALA A 135 6.80 11.84 11.95
N CYS A 136 7.30 11.06 10.99
CA CYS A 136 8.69 10.62 10.98
C CYS A 136 9.65 11.81 10.94
N GLU A 137 9.43 12.79 10.07
CA GLU A 137 10.28 13.97 9.98
C GLU A 137 10.25 14.81 11.27
N THR A 138 9.09 14.90 11.91
CA THR A 138 8.89 15.74 13.09
C THR A 138 9.45 15.14 14.38
N TYR A 139 9.30 13.82 14.54
CA TYR A 139 9.57 13.15 15.84
C TYR A 139 10.78 12.23 15.82
N PHE A 140 11.36 11.94 14.64
CA PHE A 140 12.56 11.13 14.57
C PHE A 140 13.81 11.98 14.79
N ASP A 141 14.64 11.55 15.76
CA ASP A 141 15.95 12.13 16.06
C ASP A 141 17.03 11.04 15.92
N PRO A 142 17.95 11.13 14.94
CA PRO A 142 18.96 10.10 14.70
C PRO A 142 19.97 9.91 15.86
N GLU A 143 20.10 10.87 16.77
CA GLU A 143 20.97 10.76 17.93
C GLU A 143 20.31 9.98 19.08
N GLN A 144 18.98 10.04 19.16
CA GLN A 144 18.19 9.39 20.21
C GLN A 144 17.62 8.05 19.74
N HIS A 145 17.12 7.99 18.49
CA HIS A 145 16.42 6.82 17.96
C HIS A 145 17.37 5.95 17.11
N ARG A 146 18.06 5.02 17.78
CA ARG A 146 19.09 4.19 17.16
C ARG A 146 18.56 2.90 16.51
N LYS A 147 17.46 2.37 17.03
CA LYS A 147 16.79 1.17 16.53
C LYS A 147 15.39 1.50 16.10
N VAL A 148 15.08 1.24 14.85
CA VAL A 148 13.80 1.56 14.22
C VAL A 148 13.11 0.28 13.78
N LEU A 149 11.78 0.21 13.96
CA LEU A 149 10.93 -0.86 13.48
C LEU A 149 9.81 -0.28 12.59
N ASP A 150 9.65 -0.85 11.41
CA ASP A 150 8.59 -0.54 10.44
C ASP A 150 7.72 -1.79 10.24
N ILE A 151 6.49 -1.76 10.74
CA ILE A 151 5.55 -2.89 10.76
C ILE A 151 4.53 -2.72 9.63
N GLY A 152 4.42 -3.72 8.75
CA GLY A 152 3.61 -3.63 7.54
C GLY A 152 4.22 -2.63 6.57
N CYS A 153 5.51 -2.82 6.25
CA CYS A 153 6.31 -1.81 5.54
C CYS A 153 5.87 -1.55 4.09
N GLY A 154 5.11 -2.44 3.47
CA GLY A 154 4.58 -2.29 2.11
C GLY A 154 5.66 -1.98 1.09
N SER A 155 5.70 -0.76 0.55
CA SER A 155 6.74 -0.27 -0.35
C SER A 155 8.07 0.04 0.35
N CYS A 156 8.12 0.01 1.68
CA CYS A 156 9.25 0.43 2.53
C CYS A 156 9.51 1.95 2.54
N ILE A 157 8.56 2.77 2.09
CA ILE A 157 8.72 4.22 1.98
C ILE A 157 9.07 4.87 3.31
N LEU A 158 8.44 4.45 4.43
CA LEU A 158 8.69 5.01 5.75
C LEU A 158 10.09 4.64 6.25
N SER A 159 10.52 3.40 6.07
CA SER A 159 11.90 2.98 6.36
C SER A 159 12.93 3.75 5.54
N ILE A 160 12.67 3.98 4.25
CA ILE A 160 13.56 4.74 3.38
C ILE A 160 13.63 6.21 3.84
N ALA A 161 12.47 6.81 4.18
CA ALA A 161 12.42 8.16 4.72
C ALA A 161 13.22 8.29 6.03
N LEU A 162 13.04 7.35 6.98
CA LEU A 162 13.81 7.33 8.24
C LEU A 162 15.31 7.14 7.98
N ALA A 163 15.70 6.32 6.99
CA ALA A 163 17.10 6.21 6.58
C ALA A 163 17.65 7.52 6.01
N ARG A 164 16.83 8.29 5.25
CA ARG A 164 17.20 9.64 4.77
C ARG A 164 17.37 10.64 5.91
N LEU A 165 16.55 10.54 6.96
CA LEU A 165 16.66 11.33 8.17
C LEU A 165 17.85 10.94 9.07
N GLY A 166 18.59 9.89 8.73
CA GLY A 166 19.80 9.49 9.45
C GLY A 166 19.71 8.19 10.25
N ALA A 167 18.57 7.50 10.24
CA ALA A 167 18.43 6.18 10.88
C ALA A 167 19.45 5.20 10.31
N ARG A 168 20.09 4.39 11.17
CA ARG A 168 21.16 3.47 10.77
C ARG A 168 20.83 2.00 10.97
N ASN A 169 19.86 1.69 11.80
CA ASN A 169 19.47 0.31 12.12
C ASN A 169 17.95 0.18 12.07
N ILE A 170 17.44 -0.11 10.89
CA ILE A 170 16.02 -0.21 10.60
C ILE A 170 15.69 -1.67 10.30
N VAL A 171 14.72 -2.19 11.03
CA VAL A 171 14.06 -3.47 10.76
C VAL A 171 12.70 -3.15 10.15
N ALA A 172 12.46 -3.65 8.95
CA ALA A 172 11.19 -3.51 8.25
C ALA A 172 10.60 -4.90 8.01
N CYS A 173 9.31 -5.06 8.23
CA CYS A 173 8.66 -6.35 8.02
C CYS A 173 7.27 -6.21 7.42
N ASP A 174 6.89 -7.22 6.65
CA ASP A 174 5.56 -7.37 6.09
C ASP A 174 5.16 -8.85 6.10
N ASN A 175 3.86 -9.13 6.13
CA ASN A 175 3.35 -10.50 6.04
C ASN A 175 3.21 -10.97 4.58
N ASP A 176 3.05 -10.03 3.64
CA ASP A 176 2.94 -10.31 2.22
C ASP A 176 4.34 -10.51 1.60
N PRO A 177 4.63 -11.69 1.00
CA PRO A 177 5.90 -11.94 0.33
C PRO A 177 6.16 -11.01 -0.86
N GLU A 178 5.11 -10.52 -1.52
CA GLU A 178 5.26 -9.57 -2.63
C GLU A 178 5.66 -8.18 -2.11
N ALA A 179 5.06 -7.71 -1.01
CA ALA A 179 5.49 -6.48 -0.34
C ALA A 179 6.95 -6.57 0.10
N VAL A 180 7.38 -7.71 0.66
CA VAL A 180 8.78 -7.95 1.04
C VAL A 180 9.72 -7.89 -0.17
N ARG A 181 9.33 -8.46 -1.31
CA ARG A 181 10.10 -8.40 -2.55
C ARG A 181 10.27 -6.95 -3.03
N VAL A 182 9.16 -6.23 -3.14
CA VAL A 182 9.13 -4.81 -3.56
C VAL A 182 9.92 -3.93 -2.60
N SER A 183 9.76 -4.13 -1.29
CA SER A 183 10.52 -3.43 -0.25
C SER A 183 12.03 -3.57 -0.45
N LYS A 184 12.51 -4.79 -0.67
CA LYS A 184 13.95 -5.05 -0.89
C LYS A 184 14.48 -4.34 -2.14
N GLU A 185 13.71 -4.31 -3.21
CA GLU A 185 14.04 -3.57 -4.43
C GLU A 185 14.13 -2.07 -4.18
N ASN A 186 13.12 -1.49 -3.53
CA ASN A 186 13.09 -0.06 -3.21
C ASN A 186 14.26 0.34 -2.29
N VAL A 187 14.59 -0.47 -1.29
CA VAL A 187 15.73 -0.26 -0.40
C VAL A 187 17.06 -0.22 -1.16
N VAL A 188 17.23 -1.10 -2.15
CA VAL A 188 18.43 -1.14 -3.02
C VAL A 188 18.47 0.08 -3.93
N ILE A 189 17.35 0.41 -4.60
CA ILE A 189 17.24 1.56 -5.52
C ILE A 189 17.60 2.86 -4.78
N ASN A 190 17.12 3.02 -3.56
CA ASN A 190 17.41 4.19 -2.72
C ASN A 190 18.79 4.16 -2.03
N LYS A 191 19.60 3.13 -2.27
CA LYS A 191 20.96 2.98 -1.70
C LYS A 191 20.99 2.99 -0.17
N VAL A 192 19.96 2.42 0.47
CA VAL A 192 19.84 2.33 1.94
C VAL A 192 19.91 0.88 2.48
N ALA A 193 20.24 -0.09 1.64
CA ALA A 193 20.29 -1.51 1.98
C ALA A 193 21.26 -1.85 3.16
N SER A 194 22.27 -1.03 3.40
CA SER A 194 23.14 -1.19 4.57
C SER A 194 22.50 -0.77 5.90
N ARG A 195 21.38 -0.04 5.85
CA ARG A 195 20.68 0.52 7.01
C ARG A 195 19.34 -0.14 7.26
N VAL A 196 18.70 -0.71 6.23
CA VAL A 196 17.35 -1.28 6.28
C VAL A 196 17.42 -2.78 6.01
N LYS A 197 16.94 -3.56 6.98
CA LYS A 197 16.81 -5.03 6.85
C LYS A 197 15.32 -5.36 6.71
N VAL A 198 14.95 -6.00 5.60
CA VAL A 198 13.55 -6.35 5.29
C VAL A 198 13.33 -7.85 5.48
N PHE A 199 12.31 -8.22 6.25
CA PHE A 199 11.93 -9.59 6.54
C PHE A 199 10.47 -9.86 6.25
N GLN A 200 10.15 -11.07 5.82
CA GLN A 200 8.77 -11.55 5.90
C GLN A 200 8.49 -12.00 7.35
N ASN A 201 7.47 -11.41 7.97
CA ASN A 201 7.08 -11.77 9.34
C ASN A 201 5.57 -12.02 9.39
N LYS A 202 5.18 -13.27 9.68
CA LYS A 202 3.78 -13.70 9.80
C LYS A 202 3.25 -13.63 11.23
N ALA A 203 4.10 -13.45 12.22
CA ALA A 203 3.76 -13.62 13.63
C ALA A 203 4.58 -12.69 14.52
N CYS A 204 4.41 -11.39 14.46
CA CYS A 204 4.83 -10.40 15.48
C CYS A 204 6.01 -10.81 16.42
N GLU A 205 7.09 -11.37 15.88
CA GLU A 205 8.22 -11.86 16.66
C GLU A 205 9.21 -10.74 17.01
N PHE A 206 8.71 -9.54 17.34
CA PHE A 206 9.60 -8.39 17.67
C PHE A 206 9.81 -8.22 19.17
N SER A 207 9.18 -9.02 20.00
CA SER A 207 8.98 -8.75 21.43
C SER A 207 10.25 -8.64 22.28
N GLU A 208 11.40 -9.12 21.79
CA GLU A 208 12.65 -9.08 22.55
C GLU A 208 13.59 -7.93 22.15
N ASN A 209 13.33 -7.27 21.03
CA ASN A 209 14.15 -6.18 20.54
C ASN A 209 13.46 -4.84 20.84
N LYS A 210 13.96 -4.12 21.82
CA LYS A 210 13.43 -2.79 22.14
C LYS A 210 13.87 -1.77 21.10
N TYR A 211 12.88 -1.11 20.47
CA TYR A 211 13.06 -0.12 19.43
C TYR A 211 12.78 1.28 19.98
N ASP A 212 13.62 2.23 19.60
CA ASP A 212 13.48 3.61 20.03
C ASP A 212 12.45 4.37 19.19
N PHE A 213 12.21 3.91 17.97
CA PHE A 213 11.18 4.44 17.07
C PHE A 213 10.46 3.30 16.35
N VAL A 214 9.14 3.25 16.48
CA VAL A 214 8.30 2.25 15.82
C VAL A 214 7.27 2.96 14.95
N VAL A 215 7.09 2.50 13.72
CA VAL A 215 6.04 2.98 12.83
C VAL A 215 5.22 1.81 12.30
N ALA A 216 3.90 1.97 12.26
CA ALA A 216 2.98 1.01 11.65
C ALA A 216 1.84 1.77 10.94
N ASN A 217 1.78 1.62 9.62
CA ASN A 217 0.71 2.18 8.78
C ASN A 217 -0.10 1.05 8.17
N ILE A 218 -0.92 0.40 8.99
CA ILE A 218 -1.75 -0.76 8.64
C ILE A 218 -3.16 -0.59 9.18
N LEU A 219 -4.10 -1.45 8.77
CA LEU A 219 -5.49 -1.36 9.19
C LEU A 219 -5.68 -1.49 10.71
N ALA A 220 -6.82 -0.99 11.22
CA ALA A 220 -7.15 -0.96 12.66
C ALA A 220 -7.12 -2.35 13.31
N GLU A 221 -7.75 -3.35 12.69
CA GLU A 221 -7.86 -4.70 13.26
C GLU A 221 -6.49 -5.36 13.49
N PRO A 222 -5.55 -5.40 12.51
CA PRO A 222 -4.17 -5.82 12.76
C PRO A 222 -3.46 -5.01 13.85
N LEU A 223 -3.61 -3.69 13.89
CA LEU A 223 -3.00 -2.86 14.95
C LEU A 223 -3.47 -3.29 16.33
N ILE A 224 -4.77 -3.50 16.52
CA ILE A 224 -5.37 -3.91 17.79
C ILE A 224 -4.92 -5.32 18.16
N SER A 225 -4.96 -6.26 17.21
CA SER A 225 -4.57 -7.65 17.47
C SER A 225 -3.10 -7.80 17.87
N MET A 226 -2.22 -6.92 17.39
CA MET A 226 -0.78 -6.92 17.68
C MET A 226 -0.37 -5.91 18.75
N SER A 227 -1.31 -5.17 19.33
CA SER A 227 -1.01 -3.98 20.17
C SER A 227 -0.09 -4.28 21.35
N GLU A 228 -0.30 -5.39 22.06
CA GLU A 228 0.59 -5.79 23.16
C GLU A 228 2.02 -6.03 22.69
N HIS A 229 2.19 -6.70 21.55
CA HIS A 229 3.52 -6.99 20.98
C HIS A 229 4.20 -5.69 20.53
N ILE A 230 3.44 -4.80 19.88
CA ILE A 230 3.92 -3.48 19.46
C ILE A 230 4.36 -2.67 20.68
N ALA A 231 3.51 -2.59 21.72
CA ALA A 231 3.84 -1.84 22.94
C ALA A 231 5.08 -2.44 23.66
N LYS A 232 5.19 -3.78 23.73
CA LYS A 232 6.36 -4.46 24.32
C LYS A 232 7.65 -4.27 23.49
N SER A 233 7.54 -4.05 22.18
CA SER A 233 8.69 -3.79 21.32
C SER A 233 9.27 -2.40 21.51
N LEU A 234 8.50 -1.43 21.99
CA LEU A 234 8.92 -0.07 22.20
C LEU A 234 9.85 0.04 23.41
N ALA A 235 10.96 0.76 23.27
CA ALA A 235 11.84 1.10 24.36
C ALA A 235 11.20 2.16 25.28
N ALA A 236 11.66 2.24 26.53
CA ALA A 236 11.22 3.29 27.43
C ALA A 236 11.60 4.68 26.87
N GLY A 237 10.61 5.56 26.72
CA GLY A 237 10.78 6.87 26.08
C GLY A 237 10.90 6.81 24.56
N GLY A 238 10.63 5.67 23.94
CA GLY A 238 10.57 5.53 22.50
C GLY A 238 9.30 6.15 21.92
N ILE A 239 9.31 6.38 20.62
CA ILE A 239 8.20 6.96 19.86
C ILE A 239 7.51 5.88 19.04
N LEU A 240 6.18 5.86 19.08
CA LEU A 240 5.33 4.99 18.27
C LEU A 240 4.43 5.83 17.36
N VAL A 241 4.53 5.62 16.06
CA VAL A 241 3.67 6.26 15.04
C VAL A 241 2.73 5.22 14.47
N LEU A 242 1.42 5.44 14.60
CA LEU A 242 0.36 4.55 14.11
C LEU A 242 -0.53 5.29 13.12
N SER A 243 -0.89 4.64 12.03
CA SER A 243 -1.89 5.11 11.07
C SER A 243 -2.51 3.95 10.29
N GLY A 244 -3.46 4.25 9.38
CA GLY A 244 -4.18 3.25 8.59
C GLY A 244 -5.58 2.94 9.13
N PHE A 245 -6.12 3.80 9.98
CA PHE A 245 -7.48 3.73 10.52
C PHE A 245 -8.18 5.07 10.39
N THR A 246 -9.51 5.03 10.35
CA THR A 246 -10.36 6.21 10.10
C THR A 246 -10.52 7.08 11.36
N SER A 247 -10.82 8.35 11.17
CA SER A 247 -10.94 9.33 12.25
C SER A 247 -12.21 9.18 13.09
N ASP A 248 -13.18 8.41 12.64
CA ASP A 248 -14.39 8.04 13.39
C ASP A 248 -14.22 6.76 14.23
N ASP A 249 -13.08 6.05 14.08
CA ASP A 249 -12.73 4.85 14.85
C ASP A 249 -11.68 5.18 15.93
N ASP A 250 -12.12 5.24 17.19
CA ASP A 250 -11.24 5.48 18.34
C ASP A 250 -10.70 4.18 18.99
N SER A 251 -10.97 3.03 18.40
CA SER A 251 -10.63 1.71 18.97
C SER A 251 -9.11 1.51 19.13
N VAL A 252 -8.33 1.95 18.13
CA VAL A 252 -6.86 1.91 18.16
C VAL A 252 -6.33 2.80 19.28
N GLU A 253 -6.81 4.04 19.37
CA GLU A 253 -6.43 5.00 20.40
C GLU A 253 -6.69 4.45 21.81
N LYS A 254 -7.93 3.96 22.06
CA LYS A 254 -8.34 3.36 23.33
C LYS A 254 -7.50 2.14 23.68
N ASN A 255 -7.20 1.30 22.71
CA ASN A 255 -6.43 0.09 22.91
C ASN A 255 -5.00 0.41 23.37
N PHE A 256 -4.27 1.24 22.64
CA PHE A 256 -2.88 1.57 22.97
C PHE A 256 -2.75 2.40 24.25
N THR A 257 -3.69 3.30 24.53
CA THR A 257 -3.72 4.04 25.82
C THR A 257 -4.00 3.14 27.01
N SER A 258 -4.83 2.11 26.84
CA SER A 258 -5.07 1.11 27.91
C SER A 258 -3.82 0.28 28.26
N LEU A 259 -2.88 0.17 27.31
CA LEU A 259 -1.57 -0.47 27.53
C LEU A 259 -0.54 0.46 28.20
N GLY A 260 -0.95 1.69 28.55
CA GLY A 260 -0.12 2.65 29.28
C GLY A 260 0.65 3.63 28.41
N LEU A 261 0.48 3.59 27.10
CA LEU A 261 1.09 4.57 26.17
C LEU A 261 0.33 5.90 26.23
N LYS A 262 1.06 6.98 26.13
CA LYS A 262 0.49 8.34 26.15
C LYS A 262 0.49 8.93 24.74
N ILE A 263 -0.62 9.55 24.38
CA ILE A 263 -0.72 10.28 23.11
C ILE A 263 0.09 11.55 23.22
N LYS A 264 1.13 11.65 22.39
CA LYS A 264 1.94 12.86 22.22
C LYS A 264 1.32 13.79 21.21
N TYR A 265 0.77 13.22 20.14
CA TYR A 265 0.07 13.97 19.09
C TYR A 265 -0.94 13.10 18.32
N LYS A 266 -2.03 13.74 17.85
CA LYS A 266 -3.04 13.14 16.99
C LYS A 266 -3.28 14.05 15.78
N TYR A 267 -3.19 13.47 14.58
CA TYR A 267 -3.51 14.13 13.32
C TYR A 267 -4.71 13.48 12.69
N ASP A 268 -5.76 14.25 12.46
CA ASP A 268 -6.90 13.84 11.64
C ASP A 268 -6.81 14.57 10.30
N TYR A 269 -6.74 13.81 9.22
CA TYR A 269 -6.61 14.37 7.89
C TYR A 269 -7.27 13.48 6.85
N ASP A 270 -8.15 14.07 6.04
CA ASP A 270 -8.87 13.39 4.95
C ASP A 270 -9.58 12.10 5.40
N GLY A 271 -10.23 12.15 6.59
CA GLY A 271 -10.95 11.02 7.18
C GLY A 271 -10.07 9.94 7.82
N TRP A 272 -8.74 10.16 7.91
CA TRP A 272 -7.80 9.21 8.50
C TRP A 272 -7.08 9.80 9.71
N THR A 273 -6.75 8.96 10.67
CA THR A 273 -5.99 9.34 11.87
C THR A 273 -4.56 8.82 11.80
N THR A 274 -3.64 9.66 12.31
CA THR A 274 -2.28 9.26 12.65
C THR A 274 -2.01 9.63 14.11
N LEU A 275 -1.62 8.66 14.91
CA LEU A 275 -1.25 8.85 16.32
C LEU A 275 0.26 8.81 16.48
N VAL A 276 0.77 9.71 17.32
CA VAL A 276 2.13 9.64 17.85
C VAL A 276 2.03 9.41 19.36
N LEU A 277 2.60 8.29 19.83
CA LEU A 277 2.56 7.87 21.23
C LEU A 277 3.97 7.71 21.80
N GLU A 278 4.06 7.77 23.13
CA GLU A 278 5.29 7.53 23.91
C GLU A 278 5.00 6.71 25.16
#